data_14510bd389f9c9355e7a5eb2f67a0da0
#
_entry.id   14510bd389f9c9355e7a5eb2f67a0da0
#
_cell.length_a   1.000
_cell.length_b   1.000
_cell.length_c   1.000
_cell.angle_alpha   90.00
_cell.angle_beta   90.00
_cell.angle_gamma   90.00
#
_symmetry.space_group_name_H-M   'P 1'
#
loop_
_entity.id
_entity.type
_entity.pdbx_description
1 polymer ?
#
loop_
_entity_poly.entity_id
_entity_poly.type
_entity_poly.pdbx_seq_one_letter_code
_entity_poly.pdbx_strand_id
1 'polypeptide(L)'
;PKEHQFFDLSDYGRTCGYWIAKQLKNTSFTSIHVTTLFIFVGFLASAFILNGYYKTAAVLIIIKSILDAADGELSRLKKQPSYTGRYYDSIADFILNFFFLLAFWYDTATPIIYMFLAFFCLQLQGTVYNYYYVILRNVVAGDSTSRVFEDSAPKALQGESQWTVNIFYKIYNILYIPFDKIIYYLDKNAWSCDPFPKWFMTLISIYGLGFQLLFMSV
;
A
#
# COMPACT_ATOMS: atom_id res chain seq x y z
N PRO A 1 2.51 8.99 -18.81
CA PRO A 1 1.94 9.28 -20.14
C PRO A 1 0.68 8.44 -20.38
N LYS A 2 -0.30 8.97 -21.15
CA LYS A 2 -1.57 8.27 -21.44
C LYS A 2 -1.37 6.93 -22.19
N GLU A 3 -0.27 6.80 -22.88
CA GLU A 3 0.13 5.59 -23.63
C GLU A 3 0.37 4.39 -22.73
N HIS A 4 0.81 4.59 -21.49
CA HIS A 4 1.12 3.53 -20.52
C HIS A 4 0.06 3.40 -19.41
N GLN A 5 -1.05 4.14 -19.49
CA GLN A 5 -2.15 3.97 -18.55
C GLN A 5 -2.85 2.63 -18.81
N PHE A 6 -2.96 1.83 -17.77
CA PHE A 6 -3.70 0.57 -17.75
C PHE A 6 -4.90 0.67 -16.80
N PHE A 7 -5.82 -0.28 -16.87
CA PHE A 7 -6.94 -0.37 -15.96
C PHE A 7 -6.49 -1.05 -14.67
N ASP A 8 -6.34 -0.27 -13.62
CA ASP A 8 -5.85 -0.75 -12.32
C ASP A 8 -7.01 -1.18 -11.43
N LEU A 9 -7.15 -2.49 -11.25
CA LEU A 9 -8.20 -3.10 -10.43
C LEU A 9 -8.00 -2.85 -8.93
N SER A 10 -6.77 -2.55 -8.50
CA SER A 10 -6.48 -2.26 -7.10
C SER A 10 -6.77 -0.81 -6.70
N ASP A 11 -6.91 0.08 -7.69
CA ASP A 11 -7.04 1.53 -7.48
C ASP A 11 -8.51 2.02 -7.57
N TYR A 12 -9.47 1.16 -7.21
CA TYR A 12 -10.91 1.50 -7.26
C TYR A 12 -11.27 2.67 -6.34
N GLY A 13 -10.55 2.84 -5.24
CA GLY A 13 -10.77 3.92 -4.28
C GLY A 13 -10.30 5.30 -4.74
N ARG A 14 -9.50 5.39 -5.82
CA ARG A 14 -8.82 6.61 -6.24
C ARG A 14 -9.75 7.78 -6.55
N THR A 15 -10.87 7.53 -7.21
CA THR A 15 -11.82 8.61 -7.54
C THR A 15 -12.38 9.25 -6.28
N CYS A 16 -12.81 8.44 -5.30
CA CYS A 16 -13.29 8.92 -4.00
C CYS A 16 -12.15 9.57 -3.21
N GLY A 17 -10.96 8.94 -3.20
CA GLY A 17 -9.75 9.45 -2.56
C GLY A 17 -9.34 10.83 -3.11
N TYR A 18 -9.36 11.02 -4.43
CA TYR A 18 -9.09 12.32 -5.05
C TYR A 18 -10.09 13.39 -4.62
N TRP A 19 -11.38 13.05 -4.54
CA TRP A 19 -12.40 13.99 -4.08
C TRP A 19 -12.14 14.43 -2.63
N ILE A 20 -11.83 13.49 -1.72
CA ILE A 20 -11.44 13.79 -0.33
C ILE A 20 -10.18 14.66 -0.29
N ALA A 21 -9.14 14.28 -1.02
CA ALA A 21 -7.89 15.03 -1.09
C ALA A 21 -8.08 16.46 -1.59
N LYS A 22 -8.99 16.65 -2.56
CA LYS A 22 -9.34 17.98 -3.09
C LYS A 22 -9.97 18.87 -2.00
N GLN A 23 -10.82 18.33 -1.14
CA GLN A 23 -11.39 19.09 -0.02
C GLN A 23 -10.33 19.46 1.03
N LEU A 24 -9.36 18.56 1.25
CA LEU A 24 -8.31 18.76 2.23
C LEU A 24 -7.11 19.59 1.73
N LYS A 25 -7.02 19.82 0.43
CA LYS A 25 -5.86 20.50 -0.21
C LYS A 25 -5.52 21.84 0.44
N ASN A 26 -6.52 22.66 0.77
CA ASN A 26 -6.34 24.02 1.30
C ASN A 26 -6.43 24.07 2.84
N THR A 27 -6.40 22.92 3.52
CA THR A 27 -6.44 22.82 4.97
C THR A 27 -5.05 22.52 5.54
N SER A 28 -4.90 22.53 6.85
CA SER A 28 -3.67 22.11 7.56
C SER A 28 -3.46 20.59 7.59
N PHE A 29 -4.43 19.78 7.14
CA PHE A 29 -4.29 18.32 7.09
C PHE A 29 -3.20 17.91 6.09
N THR A 30 -2.31 17.01 6.54
CA THR A 30 -1.26 16.40 5.70
C THR A 30 -1.62 14.97 5.34
N SER A 31 -0.87 14.35 4.43
CA SER A 31 -0.99 12.91 4.13
C SER A 31 -0.87 12.07 5.41
N ILE A 32 0.08 12.37 6.30
CA ILE A 32 0.28 11.67 7.57
C ILE A 32 -1.00 11.67 8.46
N HIS A 33 -1.75 12.75 8.49
CA HIS A 33 -3.02 12.78 9.22
C HIS A 33 -4.06 11.83 8.62
N VAL A 34 -4.12 11.75 7.28
CA VAL A 34 -5.03 10.85 6.58
C VAL A 34 -4.61 9.40 6.77
N THR A 35 -3.30 9.10 6.70
CA THR A 35 -2.73 7.79 7.04
C THR A 35 -3.10 7.39 8.49
N THR A 36 -2.95 8.30 9.45
CA THR A 36 -3.34 8.04 10.84
C THR A 36 -4.83 7.73 10.97
N LEU A 37 -5.68 8.43 10.21
CA LEU A 37 -7.11 8.17 10.18
C LEU A 37 -7.43 6.78 9.61
N PHE A 38 -6.80 6.38 8.50
CA PHE A 38 -7.05 5.05 7.97
C PHE A 38 -6.54 3.92 8.88
N ILE A 39 -5.46 4.15 9.64
CA ILE A 39 -5.00 3.19 10.65
C ILE A 39 -6.09 2.99 11.71
N PHE A 40 -6.67 4.06 12.21
CA PHE A 40 -7.77 3.98 13.18
C PHE A 40 -8.98 3.22 12.61
N VAL A 41 -9.39 3.54 11.38
CA VAL A 41 -10.49 2.85 10.69
C VAL A 41 -10.18 1.37 10.49
N GLY A 42 -8.93 1.02 10.14
CA GLY A 42 -8.48 -0.36 9.97
C GLY A 42 -8.52 -1.16 11.27
N PHE A 43 -8.03 -0.62 12.38
CA PHE A 43 -8.15 -1.29 13.68
C PHE A 43 -9.61 -1.42 14.14
N LEU A 44 -10.43 -0.43 13.84
CA LEU A 44 -11.87 -0.51 14.11
C LEU A 44 -12.51 -1.64 13.29
N ALA A 45 -12.15 -1.78 12.02
CA ALA A 45 -12.61 -2.89 11.18
C ALA A 45 -12.21 -4.25 11.78
N SER A 46 -10.95 -4.41 12.22
CA SER A 46 -10.48 -5.63 12.89
C SER A 46 -11.30 -5.92 14.16
N ALA A 47 -11.61 -4.91 14.95
CA ALA A 47 -12.44 -5.07 16.14
C ALA A 47 -13.87 -5.53 15.78
N PHE A 48 -14.45 -5.02 14.70
CA PHE A 48 -15.78 -5.46 14.25
C PHE A 48 -15.77 -6.90 13.71
N ILE A 49 -14.68 -7.34 13.04
CA ILE A 49 -14.49 -8.75 12.65
C ILE A 49 -14.53 -9.64 13.90
N LEU A 50 -13.72 -9.31 14.93
CA LEU A 50 -13.64 -10.08 16.18
C LEU A 50 -14.97 -10.18 16.94
N ASN A 51 -15.89 -9.25 16.71
CA ASN A 51 -17.21 -9.25 17.33
C ASN A 51 -18.32 -9.77 16.42
N GLY A 52 -17.99 -10.36 15.25
CA GLY A 52 -18.94 -10.97 14.31
C GLY A 52 -19.74 -9.95 13.48
N TYR A 53 -19.40 -8.66 13.51
CA TYR A 53 -20.08 -7.62 12.70
C TYR A 53 -19.45 -7.47 11.31
N TYR A 54 -19.43 -8.56 10.54
CA TYR A 54 -18.72 -8.65 9.24
C TYR A 54 -19.15 -7.58 8.23
N LYS A 55 -20.46 -7.30 8.11
CA LYS A 55 -20.96 -6.27 7.19
C LYS A 55 -20.40 -4.87 7.50
N THR A 56 -20.33 -4.53 8.79
CA THR A 56 -19.74 -3.25 9.23
C THR A 56 -18.24 -3.22 8.98
N ALA A 57 -17.56 -4.31 9.29
CA ALA A 57 -16.13 -4.48 9.03
C ALA A 57 -15.81 -4.33 7.52
N ALA A 58 -16.60 -4.97 6.66
CA ALA A 58 -16.47 -4.85 5.20
C ALA A 58 -16.53 -3.40 4.71
N VAL A 59 -17.52 -2.64 5.19
CA VAL A 59 -17.64 -1.21 4.86
C VAL A 59 -16.42 -0.42 5.36
N LEU A 60 -15.94 -0.71 6.58
CA LEU A 60 -14.76 -0.04 7.15
C LEU A 60 -13.46 -0.37 6.38
N ILE A 61 -13.29 -1.61 5.90
CA ILE A 61 -12.16 -1.99 5.05
C ILE A 61 -12.17 -1.20 3.74
N ILE A 62 -13.34 -1.04 3.12
CA ILE A 62 -13.50 -0.22 1.91
C ILE A 62 -13.17 1.25 2.20
N ILE A 63 -13.68 1.80 3.32
CA ILE A 63 -13.37 3.18 3.74
C ILE A 63 -11.86 3.34 3.98
N LYS A 64 -11.20 2.36 4.64
CA LYS A 64 -9.73 2.34 4.81
C LYS A 64 -9.03 2.44 3.47
N SER A 65 -9.42 1.64 2.49
CA SER A 65 -8.81 1.66 1.15
C SER A 65 -9.02 3.00 0.41
N ILE A 66 -10.16 3.65 0.59
CA ILE A 66 -10.43 4.98 0.03
C ILE A 66 -9.55 6.05 0.71
N LEU A 67 -9.39 5.99 2.03
CA LEU A 67 -8.53 6.93 2.77
C LEU A 67 -7.06 6.77 2.41
N ASP A 68 -6.60 5.54 2.22
CA ASP A 68 -5.28 5.20 1.73
C ASP A 68 -5.02 5.84 0.34
N ALA A 69 -5.93 5.66 -0.61
CA ALA A 69 -5.85 6.38 -1.88
C ALA A 69 -5.87 7.91 -1.71
N ALA A 70 -6.58 8.42 -0.71
CA ALA A 70 -6.69 9.86 -0.46
C ALA A 70 -5.40 10.48 0.07
N ASP A 71 -4.61 9.78 0.90
CA ASP A 71 -3.36 10.33 1.43
C ASP A 71 -2.32 10.50 0.33
N GLY A 72 -2.18 9.53 -0.56
CA GLY A 72 -1.32 9.63 -1.74
C GLY A 72 -1.74 10.76 -2.70
N GLU A 73 -3.06 10.92 -2.96
CA GLU A 73 -3.57 12.02 -3.77
C GLU A 73 -3.37 13.39 -3.10
N LEU A 74 -3.52 13.47 -1.77
CA LEU A 74 -3.30 14.70 -1.02
C LEU A 74 -1.83 15.15 -1.09
N SER A 75 -0.89 14.23 -0.93
CA SER A 75 0.55 14.47 -1.10
C SER A 75 0.86 15.04 -2.49
N ARG A 76 0.28 14.46 -3.54
CA ARG A 76 0.43 14.93 -4.93
C ARG A 76 -0.19 16.30 -5.15
N LEU A 77 -1.41 16.55 -4.68
CA LEU A 77 -2.12 17.82 -4.83
C LEU A 77 -1.45 18.98 -4.09
N LYS A 78 -0.85 18.70 -2.93
CA LYS A 78 -0.08 19.69 -2.16
C LYS A 78 1.34 19.86 -2.65
N LYS A 79 1.81 18.99 -3.56
CA LYS A 79 3.22 18.94 -4.00
C LYS A 79 4.19 18.83 -2.82
N GLN A 80 3.83 18.05 -1.82
CA GLN A 80 4.60 17.82 -0.62
C GLN A 80 4.92 16.33 -0.48
N PRO A 81 5.87 15.81 -1.29
CA PRO A 81 6.35 14.44 -1.12
C PRO A 81 6.99 14.28 0.27
N SER A 82 6.84 13.11 0.87
CA SER A 82 7.37 12.81 2.19
C SER A 82 7.87 11.37 2.23
N TYR A 83 9.13 11.17 2.58
CA TYR A 83 9.66 9.83 2.81
C TYR A 83 9.09 9.22 4.09
N THR A 84 8.97 10.02 5.15
CA THR A 84 8.31 9.60 6.40
C THR A 84 6.88 9.16 6.13
N GLY A 85 6.11 9.94 5.35
CA GLY A 85 4.73 9.61 4.99
C GLY A 85 4.64 8.30 4.22
N ARG A 86 5.49 8.10 3.22
CA ARG A 86 5.53 6.87 2.41
C ARG A 86 5.83 5.62 3.25
N TYR A 87 6.86 5.69 4.11
CA TYR A 87 7.19 4.55 4.97
C TYR A 87 6.11 4.29 6.01
N TYR A 88 5.56 5.35 6.60
CA TYR A 88 4.50 5.25 7.59
C TYR A 88 3.26 4.57 7.01
N ASP A 89 2.85 4.96 5.82
CA ASP A 89 1.78 4.36 5.03
C ASP A 89 2.02 2.85 4.81
N SER A 90 3.15 2.49 4.23
CA SER A 90 3.50 1.09 3.98
C SER A 90 3.55 0.23 5.25
N ILE A 91 4.14 0.76 6.34
CA ILE A 91 4.21 0.07 7.63
C ILE A 91 2.80 -0.13 8.20
N ALA A 92 1.94 0.88 8.09
CA ALA A 92 0.56 0.81 8.54
C ALA A 92 -0.22 -0.28 7.78
N ASP A 93 -0.07 -0.35 6.48
CA ASP A 93 -0.68 -1.39 5.65
C ASP A 93 -0.23 -2.79 6.02
N PHE A 94 1.08 -2.97 6.24
CA PHE A 94 1.62 -4.25 6.68
C PHE A 94 1.00 -4.69 8.01
N ILE A 95 0.93 -3.79 8.98
CA ILE A 95 0.36 -4.06 10.30
C ILE A 95 -1.15 -4.35 10.20
N LEU A 96 -1.90 -3.54 9.48
CA LEU A 96 -3.34 -3.72 9.32
C LEU A 96 -3.69 -5.04 8.63
N ASN A 97 -2.97 -5.40 7.57
CA ASN A 97 -3.13 -6.69 6.90
C ASN A 97 -2.91 -7.87 7.84
N PHE A 98 -1.91 -7.77 8.71
CA PHE A 98 -1.69 -8.77 9.76
C PHE A 98 -2.88 -8.86 10.71
N PHE A 99 -3.38 -7.72 11.20
CA PHE A 99 -4.51 -7.70 12.13
C PHE A 99 -5.83 -8.14 11.50
N PHE A 100 -6.08 -7.85 10.22
CA PHE A 100 -7.24 -8.37 9.50
C PHE A 100 -7.23 -9.90 9.45
N LEU A 101 -6.10 -10.49 9.03
CA LEU A 101 -5.97 -11.95 8.95
C LEU A 101 -6.00 -12.61 10.33
N LEU A 102 -5.43 -11.97 11.34
CA LEU A 102 -5.49 -12.43 12.72
C LEU A 102 -6.94 -12.43 13.24
N ALA A 103 -7.71 -11.38 12.93
CA ALA A 103 -9.11 -11.28 13.32
C ALA A 103 -9.98 -12.35 12.62
N PHE A 104 -9.78 -12.56 11.33
CA PHE A 104 -10.45 -13.65 10.59
C PHE A 104 -10.06 -15.03 11.11
N TRP A 105 -8.77 -15.24 11.42
CA TRP A 105 -8.32 -16.52 11.97
C TRP A 105 -8.97 -16.81 13.31
N TYR A 106 -9.07 -15.82 14.20
CA TYR A 106 -9.63 -15.99 15.53
C TYR A 106 -11.04 -16.60 15.50
N ASP A 107 -11.83 -16.27 14.48
CA ASP A 107 -13.20 -16.73 14.30
C ASP A 107 -13.29 -18.14 13.67
N THR A 108 -12.25 -18.60 12.97
CA THR A 108 -12.33 -19.84 12.17
C THR A 108 -11.91 -21.10 12.91
N ALA A 109 -11.32 -21.00 14.11
CA ALA A 109 -10.75 -22.10 14.89
C ALA A 109 -9.77 -23.01 14.12
N THR A 110 -9.18 -22.49 13.02
CA THR A 110 -8.21 -23.21 12.20
C THR A 110 -6.81 -23.15 12.83
N PRO A 111 -5.88 -24.07 12.50
CA PRO A 111 -4.49 -23.95 12.96
C PRO A 111 -3.87 -22.61 12.56
N ILE A 112 -3.20 -21.94 13.50
CA ILE A 112 -2.63 -20.58 13.29
C ILE A 112 -1.62 -20.52 12.14
N ILE A 113 -1.03 -21.66 11.77
CA ILE A 113 -0.09 -21.72 10.65
C ILE A 113 -0.73 -21.27 9.32
N TYR A 114 -2.03 -21.51 9.14
CA TYR A 114 -2.74 -21.04 7.93
C TYR A 114 -2.87 -19.53 7.88
N MET A 115 -3.04 -18.87 9.03
CA MET A 115 -3.03 -17.40 9.10
C MET A 115 -1.67 -16.84 8.70
N PHE A 116 -0.57 -17.39 9.22
CA PHE A 116 0.77 -16.96 8.84
C PHE A 116 1.08 -17.23 7.37
N LEU A 117 0.65 -18.38 6.84
CA LEU A 117 0.80 -18.70 5.42
C LEU A 117 0.00 -17.72 4.55
N ALA A 118 -1.26 -17.45 4.91
CA ALA A 118 -2.11 -16.48 4.20
C ALA A 118 -1.48 -15.07 4.23
N PHE A 119 -0.97 -14.63 5.39
CA PHE A 119 -0.28 -13.36 5.52
C PHE A 119 0.98 -13.28 4.65
N PHE A 120 1.80 -14.32 4.65
CA PHE A 120 2.99 -14.39 3.81
C PHE A 120 2.64 -14.32 2.32
N CYS A 121 1.63 -15.09 1.88
CA CYS A 121 1.18 -15.08 0.49
C CYS A 121 0.60 -13.71 0.10
N LEU A 122 -0.16 -13.07 0.99
CA LEU A 122 -0.72 -11.74 0.76
C LEU A 122 0.37 -10.68 0.57
N GLN A 123 1.41 -10.71 1.41
CA GLN A 123 2.55 -9.81 1.27
C GLN A 123 3.33 -10.07 -0.02
N LEU A 124 3.55 -11.33 -0.40
CA LEU A 124 4.19 -11.67 -1.68
C LEU A 124 3.38 -11.13 -2.88
N GLN A 125 2.06 -11.30 -2.88
CA GLN A 125 1.19 -10.78 -3.94
C GLN A 125 1.32 -9.26 -4.06
N GLY A 126 1.20 -8.53 -2.95
CA GLY A 126 1.38 -7.07 -2.95
C GLY A 126 2.76 -6.65 -3.45
N THR A 127 3.80 -7.40 -3.08
CA THR A 127 5.17 -7.15 -3.55
C THR A 127 5.31 -7.40 -5.05
N VAL A 128 4.67 -8.44 -5.62
CA VAL A 128 4.65 -8.67 -7.08
C VAL A 128 4.08 -7.47 -7.80
N TYR A 129 2.91 -6.99 -7.37
CA TYR A 129 2.29 -5.80 -7.98
C TYR A 129 3.21 -4.59 -7.88
N ASN A 130 3.73 -4.30 -6.68
CA ASN A 130 4.60 -3.15 -6.45
C ASN A 130 5.89 -3.23 -7.29
N TYR A 131 6.50 -4.40 -7.42
CA TYR A 131 7.71 -4.63 -8.20
C TYR A 131 7.54 -4.19 -9.66
N TYR A 132 6.56 -4.73 -10.36
CA TYR A 132 6.30 -4.37 -11.76
C TYR A 132 5.79 -2.94 -11.91
N TYR A 133 5.00 -2.46 -10.96
CA TYR A 133 4.49 -1.09 -10.98
C TYR A 133 5.60 -0.05 -10.82
N VAL A 134 6.56 -0.27 -9.94
CA VAL A 134 7.73 0.61 -9.75
C VAL A 134 8.63 0.59 -10.99
N ILE A 135 8.88 -0.58 -11.59
CA ILE A 135 9.64 -0.67 -12.84
C ILE A 135 8.96 0.15 -13.95
N LEU A 136 7.65 -0.05 -14.15
CA LEU A 136 6.90 0.72 -15.16
C LEU A 136 7.01 2.22 -14.91
N ARG A 137 6.83 2.67 -13.66
CA ARG A 137 6.92 4.10 -13.30
C ARG A 137 8.29 4.69 -13.56
N ASN A 138 9.36 3.95 -13.30
CA ASN A 138 10.72 4.38 -13.58
C ASN A 138 10.98 4.50 -15.08
N VAL A 139 10.53 3.51 -15.87
CA VAL A 139 10.71 3.53 -17.36
C VAL A 139 9.97 4.71 -18.00
N VAL A 140 8.77 5.03 -17.52
CA VAL A 140 7.96 6.15 -18.05
C VAL A 140 8.23 7.51 -17.37
N ALA A 141 9.28 7.59 -16.56
CA ALA A 141 9.65 8.79 -15.79
C ALA A 141 8.49 9.37 -14.94
N GLY A 142 7.63 8.50 -14.43
CA GLY A 142 6.43 8.90 -13.68
C GLY A 142 6.67 9.23 -12.22
N ASP A 143 7.76 8.72 -11.62
CA ASP A 143 8.12 8.96 -10.22
C ASP A 143 9.61 8.71 -9.98
N SER A 144 10.25 9.58 -9.23
CA SER A 144 11.66 9.48 -8.85
C SER A 144 11.88 9.00 -7.40
N THR A 145 10.81 8.88 -6.61
CA THR A 145 10.89 8.57 -5.17
C THR A 145 10.76 7.08 -4.85
N SER A 146 10.13 6.31 -5.73
CA SER A 146 9.96 4.86 -5.54
C SER A 146 11.13 4.09 -6.15
N ARG A 147 11.76 3.23 -5.36
CA ARG A 147 12.83 2.32 -5.78
C ARG A 147 12.42 0.91 -5.41
N VAL A 148 12.86 -0.08 -6.21
CA VAL A 148 12.65 -1.49 -5.86
C VAL A 148 13.56 -1.90 -4.72
N PHE A 149 14.79 -1.39 -4.70
CA PHE A 149 15.71 -1.57 -3.57
C PHE A 149 16.17 -0.21 -3.07
N GLU A 150 16.15 -0.07 -1.78
CA GLU A 150 16.67 1.09 -1.07
C GLU A 150 17.89 0.68 -0.25
N ASP A 151 19.08 0.84 -0.83
CA ASP A 151 20.35 0.44 -0.20
C ASP A 151 20.71 1.31 1.01
N SER A 152 20.18 2.53 1.07
CA SER A 152 20.42 3.49 2.15
C SER A 152 19.22 4.39 2.40
N ALA A 153 19.10 4.87 3.64
CA ALA A 153 18.07 5.85 3.98
C ALA A 153 18.24 7.12 3.12
N PRO A 154 17.14 7.58 2.49
CA PRO A 154 17.19 8.80 1.70
C PRO A 154 17.44 10.03 2.58
N LYS A 155 17.93 11.11 1.97
CA LYS A 155 18.00 12.41 2.65
C LYS A 155 16.58 12.92 2.88
N ALA A 156 16.32 13.38 4.12
CA ALA A 156 15.03 13.96 4.48
C ALA A 156 14.67 15.13 3.55
N LEU A 157 13.41 15.18 3.14
CA LEU A 157 12.87 16.28 2.35
C LEU A 157 12.59 17.50 3.25
N GLN A 158 12.29 18.63 2.62
CA GLN A 158 11.97 19.85 3.36
C GLN A 158 10.79 19.63 4.31
N GLY A 159 10.98 19.91 5.58
CA GLY A 159 9.97 19.73 6.63
C GLY A 159 10.01 18.37 7.33
N GLU A 160 10.91 17.47 6.95
CA GLU A 160 11.11 16.16 7.60
C GLU A 160 12.34 16.14 8.52
N SER A 161 12.29 15.32 9.56
CA SER A 161 13.44 15.02 10.39
C SER A 161 14.22 13.82 9.82
N GLN A 162 15.56 13.98 9.64
CA GLN A 162 16.38 12.86 9.16
C GLN A 162 16.33 11.67 10.13
N TRP A 163 16.24 11.91 11.41
CA TRP A 163 16.10 10.85 12.42
C TRP A 163 14.81 10.03 12.21
N THR A 164 13.68 10.71 11.97
CA THR A 164 12.41 10.06 11.69
C THR A 164 12.48 9.24 10.41
N VAL A 165 13.02 9.81 9.32
CA VAL A 165 13.21 9.09 8.05
C VAL A 165 14.06 7.84 8.26
N ASN A 166 15.16 7.93 9.03
CA ASN A 166 16.05 6.80 9.28
C ASN A 166 15.36 5.67 10.07
N ILE A 167 14.52 6.00 11.06
CA ILE A 167 13.78 4.99 11.83
C ILE A 167 12.76 4.28 10.96
N PHE A 168 11.91 5.05 10.27
CA PHE A 168 10.87 4.47 9.41
C PHE A 168 11.46 3.67 8.26
N TYR A 169 12.57 4.12 7.67
CA TYR A 169 13.35 3.37 6.69
C TYR A 169 13.81 2.00 7.23
N LYS A 170 14.37 1.97 8.45
CA LYS A 170 14.82 0.70 9.05
C LYS A 170 13.66 -0.27 9.28
N ILE A 171 12.52 0.22 9.80
CA ILE A 171 11.32 -0.60 10.02
C ILE A 171 10.79 -1.12 8.68
N TYR A 172 10.65 -0.25 7.69
CA TYR A 172 10.21 -0.60 6.34
C TYR A 172 11.09 -1.71 5.74
N ASN A 173 12.41 -1.56 5.82
CA ASN A 173 13.34 -2.54 5.30
C ASN A 173 13.24 -3.92 5.99
N ILE A 174 13.05 -3.95 7.30
CA ILE A 174 12.86 -5.22 8.03
C ILE A 174 11.60 -5.92 7.54
N LEU A 175 10.53 -5.18 7.26
CA LEU A 175 9.23 -5.73 6.89
C LEU A 175 9.18 -6.15 5.41
N TYR A 176 9.77 -5.38 4.49
CA TYR A 176 9.56 -5.53 3.05
C TYR A 176 10.74 -6.16 2.30
N ILE A 177 12.01 -5.92 2.70
CA ILE A 177 13.18 -6.47 2.00
C ILE A 177 13.11 -8.00 1.78
N PRO A 178 12.63 -8.82 2.73
CA PRO A 178 12.56 -10.27 2.49
C PRO A 178 11.69 -10.60 1.28
N PHE A 179 10.54 -9.94 1.15
CA PHE A 179 9.59 -10.13 0.06
C PHE A 179 10.13 -9.58 -1.26
N ASP A 180 10.71 -8.37 -1.23
CA ASP A 180 11.31 -7.73 -2.40
C ASP A 180 12.43 -8.59 -3.00
N LYS A 181 13.29 -9.18 -2.16
CA LYS A 181 14.34 -10.09 -2.61
C LYS A 181 13.77 -11.35 -3.25
N ILE A 182 12.73 -11.95 -2.69
CA ILE A 182 12.09 -13.14 -3.27
C ILE A 182 11.62 -12.83 -4.69
N ILE A 183 10.88 -11.75 -4.89
CA ILE A 183 10.34 -11.38 -6.20
C ILE A 183 11.47 -11.02 -7.17
N TYR A 184 12.46 -10.25 -6.73
CA TYR A 184 13.63 -9.95 -7.54
C TYR A 184 14.37 -11.20 -8.01
N TYR A 185 14.56 -12.23 -7.15
CA TYR A 185 15.21 -13.47 -7.53
C TYR A 185 14.39 -14.29 -8.53
N LEU A 186 13.07 -14.18 -8.49
CA LEU A 186 12.17 -14.85 -9.43
C LEU A 186 12.21 -14.21 -10.83
N ASP A 187 12.34 -12.89 -10.92
CA ASP A 187 12.39 -12.18 -12.20
C ASP A 187 13.41 -11.03 -12.17
N LYS A 188 14.69 -11.38 -12.27
CA LYS A 188 15.80 -10.41 -12.31
C LYS A 188 15.83 -9.57 -13.59
N ASN A 189 15.24 -10.07 -14.66
CA ASN A 189 15.33 -9.46 -15.99
C ASN A 189 14.23 -8.44 -16.26
N ALA A 190 13.25 -8.31 -15.38
CA ALA A 190 12.14 -7.37 -15.53
C ALA A 190 12.61 -5.91 -15.74
N TRP A 191 13.77 -5.54 -15.19
CA TRP A 191 14.37 -4.20 -15.34
C TRP A 191 14.89 -3.86 -16.72
N SER A 192 15.24 -4.88 -17.51
CA SER A 192 15.79 -4.73 -18.86
C SER A 192 14.72 -4.83 -19.94
N CYS A 193 13.46 -5.00 -19.54
CA CYS A 193 12.35 -5.10 -20.48
C CYS A 193 11.85 -3.73 -20.93
N ASP A 194 11.26 -3.69 -22.12
CA ASP A 194 10.44 -2.56 -22.57
C ASP A 194 9.24 -2.35 -21.62
N PRO A 195 8.56 -1.19 -21.66
CA PRO A 195 7.39 -0.96 -20.85
C PRO A 195 6.38 -2.09 -20.99
N PHE A 196 5.93 -2.62 -19.85
CA PHE A 196 5.01 -3.77 -19.82
C PHE A 196 3.71 -3.45 -20.55
N PRO A 197 3.13 -4.43 -21.30
CA PRO A 197 1.87 -4.24 -21.99
C PRO A 197 0.72 -4.01 -20.96
N LYS A 198 -0.26 -3.19 -21.36
CA LYS A 198 -1.38 -2.78 -20.47
C LYS A 198 -2.16 -3.96 -19.90
N TRP A 199 -2.39 -5.01 -20.71
CA TRP A 199 -3.11 -6.19 -20.26
C TRP A 199 -2.36 -6.91 -19.13
N PHE A 200 -1.03 -6.99 -19.21
CA PHE A 200 -0.20 -7.58 -18.16
C PHE A 200 -0.31 -6.79 -16.86
N MET A 201 -0.16 -5.46 -16.93
CA MET A 201 -0.28 -4.60 -15.76
C MET A 201 -1.69 -4.63 -15.14
N THR A 202 -2.75 -4.75 -15.98
CA THR A 202 -4.12 -4.94 -15.49
C THR A 202 -4.27 -6.27 -14.74
N LEU A 203 -3.69 -7.36 -15.27
CA LEU A 203 -3.72 -8.66 -14.56
C LEU A 203 -2.94 -8.62 -13.25
N ILE A 204 -1.74 -8.04 -13.27
CA ILE A 204 -0.90 -7.91 -12.07
C ILE A 204 -1.59 -7.04 -10.99
N SER A 205 -2.42 -6.08 -11.38
CA SER A 205 -3.13 -5.23 -10.41
C SER A 205 -4.14 -5.98 -9.52
N ILE A 206 -4.52 -7.22 -9.87
CA ILE A 206 -5.29 -8.12 -8.99
C ILE A 206 -4.52 -8.42 -7.69
N TYR A 207 -3.19 -8.41 -7.74
CA TYR A 207 -2.33 -8.60 -6.58
C TYR A 207 -2.11 -7.32 -5.75
N GLY A 208 -2.60 -6.17 -6.21
CA GLY A 208 -2.49 -4.91 -5.49
C GLY A 208 -3.37 -4.87 -4.23
N LEU A 209 -2.92 -4.11 -3.24
CA LEU A 209 -3.54 -4.05 -1.92
C LEU A 209 -5.04 -3.71 -1.97
N GLY A 210 -5.44 -2.75 -2.78
CA GLY A 210 -6.85 -2.37 -2.89
C GLY A 210 -7.73 -3.55 -3.32
N PHE A 211 -7.31 -4.34 -4.31
CA PHE A 211 -8.06 -5.53 -4.73
C PHE A 211 -8.10 -6.59 -3.63
N GLN A 212 -6.99 -6.81 -2.91
CA GLN A 212 -6.95 -7.72 -1.78
C GLN A 212 -7.94 -7.31 -0.68
N LEU A 213 -7.97 -6.01 -0.33
CA LEU A 213 -8.91 -5.47 0.66
C LEU A 213 -10.36 -5.57 0.19
N LEU A 214 -10.63 -5.35 -1.09
CA LEU A 214 -11.95 -5.55 -1.68
C LEU A 214 -12.39 -7.01 -1.56
N PHE A 215 -11.48 -7.94 -1.86
CA PHE A 215 -11.76 -9.36 -1.73
C PHE A 215 -12.03 -9.79 -0.27
N MET A 216 -11.31 -9.20 0.70
CA MET A 216 -11.56 -9.44 2.12
C MET A 216 -12.90 -8.86 2.61
N SER A 217 -13.47 -7.88 1.89
CA SER A 217 -14.73 -7.23 2.26
C SER A 217 -15.99 -7.94 1.71
N VAL A 218 -15.83 -8.95 0.87
CA VAL A 218 -16.92 -9.76 0.27
C VAL A 218 -17.13 -11.04 1.06
#